data_45c0da9a52ce5c70dd21687e477c8099
#
_entry.id   45c0da9a52ce5c70dd21687e477c8099
#
_cell.length_a   1.000
_cell.length_b   1.000
_cell.length_c   1.000
_cell.angle_alpha   90.00
_cell.angle_beta   90.00
_cell.angle_gamma   90.00
#
_symmetry.space_group_name_H-M   'P 1'
#
loop_
_entity.id
_entity.type
_entity.pdbx_description
1 polymer ?
#
loop_
_entity_poly.entity_id
_entity_poly.type
_entity_poly.pdbx_seq_one_letter_code
_entity_poly.pdbx_strand_id
1 'polypeptide(L)' 'MRLYVEPMNAFVTDMDPDGRVKLEDEDWSQPTLQERRAIIYAATNEVAALTELIEILQHK' A
#
# COMPACT_ATOMS: atom_id res chain seq x y z
N MET A 1 -7.87 -2.45 4.73
CA MET A 1 -6.54 -1.86 4.86
C MET A 1 -6.57 -0.40 4.43
N ARG A 2 -5.52 0.33 4.67
CA ARG A 2 -5.46 1.73 4.24
C ARG A 2 -3.99 2.11 4.05
N LEU A 3 -3.52 2.00 2.80
CA LEU A 3 -2.13 2.27 2.44
C LEU A 3 -2.04 3.58 1.67
N TYR A 4 -1.33 4.56 2.22
CA TYR A 4 -1.10 5.82 1.53
C TYR A 4 0.00 5.67 0.49
N VAL A 5 -0.27 6.11 -0.73
CA VAL A 5 0.68 6.07 -1.84
C VAL A 5 0.98 7.50 -2.25
N GLU A 6 2.12 8.01 -1.82
CA GLU A 6 2.46 9.43 -1.94
C GLU A 6 2.42 9.96 -3.37
N PRO A 7 3.06 9.31 -4.38
CA PRO A 7 3.01 9.83 -5.73
C PRO A 7 1.60 9.96 -6.31
N MET A 8 0.68 9.11 -5.85
CA MET A 8 -0.70 9.14 -6.29
C MET A 8 -1.57 10.06 -5.44
N ASN A 9 -1.06 10.46 -4.29
CA ASN A 9 -1.83 11.22 -3.28
C ASN A 9 -3.18 10.54 -3.01
N ALA A 10 -3.13 9.23 -2.79
CA ALA A 10 -4.33 8.42 -2.62
C ALA A 10 -4.06 7.27 -1.65
N PHE A 11 -5.13 6.74 -1.06
CA PHE A 11 -5.07 5.55 -0.21
C PHE A 11 -5.60 4.35 -0.96
N VAL A 12 -4.87 3.23 -0.91
CA VAL A 12 -5.36 1.94 -1.38
C VAL A 12 -6.09 1.30 -0.21
N THR A 13 -7.37 0.99 -0.40
CA THR A 13 -8.21 0.44 0.68
C THR A 13 -8.52 -1.03 0.50
N ASP A 14 -8.36 -1.57 -0.70
CA ASP A 14 -8.60 -2.99 -0.95
C ASP A 14 -7.88 -3.42 -2.24
N MET A 15 -7.74 -4.73 -2.42
CA MET A 15 -7.14 -5.30 -3.61
C MET A 15 -7.79 -6.64 -3.89
N ASP A 16 -7.69 -7.11 -5.14
CA ASP A 16 -8.16 -8.43 -5.50
C ASP A 16 -7.03 -9.28 -6.11
N PRO A 17 -7.24 -10.60 -6.24
CA PRO A 17 -6.21 -11.49 -6.77
C PRO A 17 -5.83 -11.21 -8.23
N ASP A 18 -6.67 -10.51 -8.98
CA ASP A 18 -6.42 -10.17 -10.38
C ASP A 18 -5.58 -8.90 -10.53
N GLY A 19 -5.19 -8.29 -9.42
CA GLY A 19 -4.35 -7.10 -9.45
C GLY A 19 -5.11 -5.79 -9.52
N ARG A 20 -6.45 -5.81 -9.42
CA ARG A 20 -7.22 -4.58 -9.33
C ARG A 20 -7.16 -4.03 -7.92
N VAL A 21 -7.22 -2.71 -7.81
CA VAL A 21 -7.19 -2.05 -6.51
C VAL A 21 -8.40 -1.13 -6.37
N LYS A 22 -8.78 -0.90 -5.13
CA LYS A 22 -9.80 0.09 -4.81
C LYS A 22 -9.13 1.22 -4.07
N LEU A 23 -9.20 2.41 -4.63
CA LEU A 23 -8.73 3.62 -3.97
C LEU A 23 -9.87 4.22 -3.16
N GLU A 24 -9.52 4.95 -2.10
CA GLU A 24 -10.52 5.62 -1.27
C GLU A 24 -11.33 6.58 -2.13
N ASP A 25 -12.64 6.52 -2.01
CA ASP A 25 -13.60 7.36 -2.75
C ASP A 25 -13.67 7.07 -4.25
N GLU A 26 -13.08 5.96 -4.71
CA GLU A 26 -13.15 5.55 -6.10
C GLU A 26 -13.60 4.09 -6.19
N ASP A 27 -14.06 3.71 -7.38
CA ASP A 27 -14.44 2.33 -7.65
C ASP A 27 -13.19 1.50 -7.98
N TRP A 28 -13.36 0.19 -8.09
CA TRP A 28 -12.29 -0.73 -8.47
C TRP A 28 -11.68 -0.33 -9.82
N SER A 29 -10.38 -0.40 -9.91
CA SER A 29 -9.67 -0.04 -11.14
C SER A 29 -8.42 -0.90 -11.32
N GLN A 30 -8.00 -1.02 -12.58
CA GLN A 30 -6.74 -1.66 -12.92
C GLN A 30 -5.66 -0.59 -12.88
N PRO A 31 -4.67 -0.68 -11.98
CA PRO A 31 -3.64 0.35 -11.92
C PRO A 31 -2.75 0.32 -13.15
N THR A 32 -2.26 1.47 -13.56
CA THR A 32 -1.24 1.58 -14.60
C THR A 32 0.08 0.99 -14.08
N LEU A 33 1.04 0.77 -14.98
CA LEU A 33 2.35 0.27 -14.57
C LEU A 33 3.02 1.20 -13.55
N GLN A 34 2.94 2.51 -13.75
CA GLN A 34 3.53 3.47 -12.83
C GLN A 34 2.82 3.46 -11.49
N GLU A 35 1.50 3.35 -11.50
CA GLU A 35 0.72 3.26 -10.27
C GLU A 35 1.05 1.97 -9.52
N ARG A 36 1.20 0.86 -10.22
CA ARG A 36 1.59 -0.41 -9.60
C ARG A 36 2.94 -0.30 -8.91
N ARG A 37 3.92 0.32 -9.57
CA ARG A 37 5.25 0.50 -8.98
C ARG A 37 5.19 1.40 -7.75
N ALA A 38 4.40 2.46 -7.79
CA ALA A 38 4.24 3.36 -6.64
C ALA A 38 3.60 2.62 -5.46
N ILE A 39 2.59 1.81 -5.73
CA ILE A 39 1.92 1.03 -4.69
C ILE A 39 2.88 0.01 -4.08
N ILE A 40 3.65 -0.70 -4.91
CA ILE A 40 4.64 -1.68 -4.43
C ILE A 40 5.69 -1.00 -3.57
N TYR A 41 6.17 0.15 -3.98
CA TYR A 41 7.16 0.92 -3.22
C TYR A 41 6.60 1.35 -1.86
N ALA A 42 5.38 1.87 -1.84
CA ALA A 42 4.73 2.27 -0.59
C ALA A 42 4.51 1.07 0.34
N ALA A 43 4.06 -0.05 -0.22
CA ALA A 43 3.85 -1.27 0.56
C ALA A 43 5.16 -1.82 1.12
N THR A 44 6.23 -1.78 0.35
CA THR A 44 7.54 -2.23 0.79
C THR A 44 8.04 -1.39 1.96
N ASN A 45 7.86 -0.08 1.89
CA ASN A 45 8.25 0.81 2.99
C ASN A 45 7.40 0.55 4.24
N GLU A 46 6.12 0.26 4.06
CA GLU A 46 5.23 -0.04 5.18
C GLU A 46 5.64 -1.33 5.88
N VAL A 47 5.99 -2.37 5.12
CA VAL A 47 6.47 -3.63 5.68
C VAL A 47 7.74 -3.40 6.49
N ALA A 48 8.67 -2.63 5.97
CA ALA A 48 9.92 -2.33 6.67
C ALA A 48 9.66 -1.60 8.00
N ALA A 49 8.78 -0.61 7.97
CA ALA A 49 8.44 0.15 9.18
C ALA A 49 7.75 -0.73 10.23
N LEU A 50 6.83 -1.58 9.80
CA LEU A 50 6.12 -2.48 10.70
C LEU A 50 7.06 -3.53 11.30
N THR A 51 8.00 -4.04 10.50
CA THR A 51 9.00 -4.99 10.98
C THR A 51 9.87 -4.34 12.06
N GLU A 52 10.31 -3.12 11.84
CA GLU A 52 11.09 -2.39 12.83
C GLU A 52 10.30 -2.15 14.12
N LEU A 53 9.04 -1.79 13.99
CA LEU A 53 8.17 -1.59 15.15
C LEU A 53 8.06 -2.87 15.99
N ILE A 54 7.86 -4.00 15.33
CA ILE A 54 7.76 -5.30 16.00
C ILE A 54 9.06 -5.60 16.75
N GLU A 55 10.20 -5.39 16.11
CA GLU A 55 11.50 -5.64 16.73
C GLU A 55 11.71 -4.76 17.95
N ILE A 56 11.39 -3.48 17.86
CA ILE A 56 11.54 -2.55 18.99
C ILE A 56 10.68 -3.00 20.16
N LEU A 57 9.42 -3.37 19.90
CA LEU A 57 8.51 -3.78 20.97
C LEU A 57 8.88 -5.13 21.57
N GLN A 58 9.50 -6.01 20.80
CA GLN A 58 9.93 -7.32 21.31
C GLN A 58 11.14 -7.22 22.23
N HIS A 59 11.93 -6.17 22.11
CA HIS A 59 13.11 -5.97 22.95
C HIS A 59 12.82 -5.22 24.26
N LYS A 60 11.58 -5.02 24.54
CA LYS A 60 11.13 -4.41 25.80
C LYS A 60 10.79 -5.46 26.91
#